data_6a26bc18b6b76c5fbd35131ee417c20f
#
_entry.id   6a26bc18b6b76c5fbd35131ee417c20f
#
_cell.length_a   1.000
_cell.length_b   1.000
_cell.length_c   1.000
_cell.angle_alpha   90.00
_cell.angle_beta   90.00
_cell.angle_gamma   90.00
#
_symmetry.space_group_name_H-M   'P 1'
#
loop_
_entity.id
_entity.type
_entity.pdbx_description
1 polymer ?
#
loop_
_entity_poly.entity_id
_entity_poly.type
_entity_poly.pdbx_seq_one_letter_code
_entity_poly.pdbx_strand_id
1 'polypeptide(L)'
;NIKIISEIEFASLHTDSFIIGITGSNGKTTTTELIYHILNQSGLNVGIAGNIGKSFSKQVAENNFDYYILEISSFQLDDIIDFKPNIALITNLIEDHLDRYNYDFASYIDSKLRITMNQENADNLLYNIDDKLLKDAINKSSSKASKVSYGINDSSFDGKNILIKNKKKTLMINIEELSLKGRHNLLNAMAAIT
;
A
#
# COMPACT_ATOMS: atom_id res chain seq x y z
N ASN A 1 -0.73 33.13 1.09
CA ASN A 1 -0.44 31.91 1.85
C ASN A 1 0.44 31.01 1.01
N ILE A 2 1.58 30.59 1.56
CA ILE A 2 2.43 29.58 0.93
C ILE A 2 1.82 28.21 1.22
N LYS A 3 1.65 27.39 0.17
CA LYS A 3 1.11 26.05 0.28
C LYS A 3 2.24 25.10 0.71
N ILE A 4 2.04 24.36 1.79
CA ILE A 4 2.96 23.30 2.22
C ILE A 4 2.43 22.00 1.63
N ILE A 5 3.31 21.23 1.01
CA ILE A 5 3.00 19.91 0.44
C ILE A 5 4.07 18.91 0.84
N SER A 6 3.73 17.64 0.88
CA SER A 6 4.70 16.58 1.14
C SER A 6 5.63 16.35 -0.05
N GLU A 7 6.76 15.74 0.20
CA GLU A 7 7.70 15.33 -0.86
C GLU A 7 7.06 14.33 -1.83
N ILE A 8 6.17 13.48 -1.33
CA ILE A 8 5.39 12.53 -2.14
C ILE A 8 4.46 13.27 -3.10
N GLU A 9 3.75 14.29 -2.61
CA GLU A 9 2.91 15.15 -3.45
C GLU A 9 3.74 15.83 -4.54
N PHE A 10 4.84 16.48 -4.15
CA PHE A 10 5.71 17.18 -5.10
C PHE A 10 6.21 16.25 -6.21
N ALA A 11 6.73 15.08 -5.85
CA ALA A 11 7.27 14.15 -6.81
C ALA A 11 6.21 13.59 -7.77
N SER A 12 5.00 13.34 -7.29
CA SER A 12 3.91 12.80 -8.11
C SER A 12 3.48 13.75 -9.24
N LEU A 13 3.69 15.05 -9.08
CA LEU A 13 3.40 16.05 -10.11
C LEU A 13 4.38 16.00 -11.30
N HIS A 14 5.47 15.24 -11.19
CA HIS A 14 6.56 15.17 -12.18
C HIS A 14 6.75 13.76 -12.78
N THR A 15 5.76 12.89 -12.64
CA THR A 15 5.78 11.56 -13.25
C THR A 15 4.37 11.10 -13.62
N ASP A 16 4.25 10.38 -14.74
CA ASP A 16 3.03 9.69 -15.17
C ASP A 16 3.10 8.18 -14.91
N SER A 17 4.10 7.73 -14.16
CA SER A 17 4.33 6.32 -13.88
C SER A 17 3.18 5.71 -13.06
N PHE A 18 3.00 4.40 -13.19
CA PHE A 18 2.05 3.67 -12.36
C PHE A 18 2.54 3.59 -10.92
N ILE A 19 1.75 4.08 -9.96
CA ILE A 19 2.14 4.17 -8.56
C ILE A 19 1.38 3.14 -7.72
N ILE A 20 2.13 2.35 -6.95
CA ILE A 20 1.64 1.49 -5.88
C ILE A 20 2.07 2.12 -4.56
N GLY A 21 1.12 2.66 -3.81
CA GLY A 21 1.35 3.30 -2.51
C GLY A 21 1.03 2.36 -1.36
N ILE A 22 1.97 2.16 -0.44
CA ILE A 22 1.81 1.26 0.71
C ILE A 22 1.89 2.07 2.00
N THR A 23 0.86 1.97 2.83
CA THR A 23 0.82 2.53 4.19
C THR A 23 0.32 1.50 5.20
N GLY A 24 0.25 1.89 6.46
CA GLY A 24 -0.19 1.06 7.57
C GLY A 24 0.70 1.27 8.79
N SER A 25 0.40 0.62 9.90
CA SER A 25 1.24 0.70 11.10
C SER A 25 2.47 -0.20 10.96
N ASN A 26 2.28 -1.49 10.70
CA ASN A 26 3.36 -2.48 10.57
C ASN A 26 3.35 -3.18 9.20
N GLY A 27 4.50 -3.73 8.80
CA GLY A 27 4.63 -4.54 7.59
C GLY A 27 4.83 -3.76 6.29
N LYS A 28 4.80 -2.43 6.32
CA LYS A 28 5.02 -1.57 5.15
C LYS A 28 6.28 -1.95 4.37
N THR A 29 7.43 -1.88 5.02
CA THR A 29 8.75 -2.14 4.40
C THR A 29 8.82 -3.52 3.77
N THR A 30 8.44 -4.56 4.52
CA THR A 30 8.45 -5.93 4.02
C THR A 30 7.54 -6.09 2.80
N THR A 31 6.33 -5.51 2.84
CA THR A 31 5.37 -5.59 1.72
C THR A 31 5.90 -4.81 0.51
N THR A 32 6.45 -3.60 0.72
CA THR A 32 7.04 -2.78 -0.34
C THR A 32 8.19 -3.51 -1.03
N GLU A 33 9.09 -4.11 -0.27
CA GLU A 33 10.23 -4.87 -0.80
C GLU A 33 9.78 -6.14 -1.53
N LEU A 34 8.76 -6.85 -1.03
CA LEU A 34 8.20 -8.03 -1.70
C LEU A 34 7.58 -7.66 -3.05
N ILE A 35 6.76 -6.62 -3.12
CA ILE A 35 6.16 -6.14 -4.37
C ILE A 35 7.28 -5.75 -5.35
N TYR A 36 8.25 -4.96 -4.90
CA TYR A 36 9.39 -4.58 -5.72
C TYR A 36 10.14 -5.82 -6.26
N HIS A 37 10.44 -6.79 -5.38
CA HIS A 37 11.12 -8.02 -5.79
C HIS A 37 10.34 -8.78 -6.86
N ILE A 38 9.04 -8.98 -6.68
CA ILE A 38 8.18 -9.70 -7.64
C ILE A 38 8.17 -9.00 -9.00
N LEU A 39 7.94 -7.70 -9.02
CA LEU A 39 7.86 -6.94 -10.28
C LEU A 39 9.22 -6.84 -10.98
N ASN A 40 10.29 -6.61 -10.22
CA ASN A 40 11.66 -6.55 -10.76
C ASN A 40 12.11 -7.91 -11.32
N GLN A 41 11.82 -9.03 -10.64
CA GLN A 41 12.11 -10.37 -11.15
C GLN A 41 11.26 -10.75 -12.37
N SER A 42 10.12 -10.11 -12.54
CA SER A 42 9.29 -10.25 -13.74
C SER A 42 9.80 -9.43 -14.94
N GLY A 43 10.92 -8.73 -14.79
CA GLY A 43 11.54 -7.92 -15.84
C GLY A 43 10.90 -6.56 -16.06
N LEU A 44 10.05 -6.10 -15.15
CA LEU A 44 9.44 -4.76 -15.21
C LEU A 44 10.43 -3.68 -14.79
N ASN A 45 10.34 -2.52 -15.41
CA ASN A 45 11.13 -1.33 -15.08
C ASN A 45 10.51 -0.63 -13.87
N VAL A 46 10.97 -0.99 -12.65
CA VAL A 46 10.35 -0.61 -11.38
C VAL A 46 11.32 0.08 -10.45
N GLY A 47 10.89 1.18 -9.82
CA GLY A 47 11.59 1.91 -8.77
C GLY A 47 10.94 1.71 -7.40
N ILE A 48 11.75 1.75 -6.35
CA ILE A 48 11.31 1.73 -4.95
C ILE A 48 11.72 3.03 -4.28
N ALA A 49 10.81 3.67 -3.54
CA ALA A 49 11.07 4.96 -2.92
C ALA A 49 10.11 5.28 -1.75
N GLY A 50 10.18 6.50 -1.25
CA GLY A 50 9.32 7.05 -0.21
C GLY A 50 9.97 7.05 1.17
N ASN A 51 9.30 6.47 2.16
CA ASN A 51 9.79 6.40 3.54
C ASN A 51 10.96 5.41 3.72
N ILE A 52 11.34 4.69 2.69
CA ILE A 52 12.48 3.78 2.64
C ILE A 52 13.38 4.07 1.43
N GLY A 53 14.66 3.74 1.56
CA GLY A 53 15.62 3.87 0.47
C GLY A 53 15.86 5.33 0.06
N LYS A 54 15.66 5.63 -1.23
CA LYS A 54 15.78 6.99 -1.78
C LYS A 54 14.44 7.72 -1.73
N SER A 55 14.48 9.05 -1.59
CA SER A 55 13.26 9.86 -1.69
C SER A 55 12.62 9.71 -3.08
N PHE A 56 11.31 9.84 -3.15
CA PHE A 56 10.56 9.71 -4.39
C PHE A 56 10.96 10.81 -5.39
N SER A 57 11.13 12.04 -4.94
CA SER A 57 11.61 13.15 -5.79
C SER A 57 12.94 12.87 -6.43
N LYS A 58 13.90 12.30 -5.67
CA LYS A 58 15.20 11.92 -6.22
C LYS A 58 15.07 10.83 -7.27
N GLN A 59 14.23 9.83 -7.02
CA GLN A 59 13.99 8.77 -8.00
C GLN A 59 13.39 9.30 -9.29
N VAL A 60 12.39 10.18 -9.20
CA VAL A 60 11.76 10.81 -10.37
C VAL A 60 12.74 11.70 -11.15
N ALA A 61 13.61 12.42 -10.44
CA ALA A 61 14.60 13.30 -11.09
C ALA A 61 15.75 12.55 -11.79
N GLU A 62 16.14 11.39 -11.26
CA GLU A 62 17.31 10.64 -11.74
C GLU A 62 16.98 9.46 -12.65
N ASN A 63 15.72 8.99 -12.65
CA ASN A 63 15.31 7.76 -13.32
C ASN A 63 13.98 7.92 -14.04
N ASN A 64 13.73 7.02 -14.99
CA ASN A 64 12.45 6.92 -15.70
C ASN A 64 11.93 5.49 -15.54
N PHE A 65 11.26 5.22 -14.41
CA PHE A 65 10.63 3.94 -14.15
C PHE A 65 9.17 3.95 -14.65
N ASP A 66 8.70 2.80 -15.14
CA ASP A 66 7.29 2.64 -15.53
C ASP A 66 6.38 2.46 -14.30
N TYR A 67 6.97 1.93 -13.21
CA TYR A 67 6.28 1.65 -11.94
C TYR A 67 7.06 2.19 -10.77
N TYR A 68 6.39 2.82 -9.83
CA TYR A 68 6.95 3.18 -8.53
C TYR A 68 6.22 2.48 -7.40
N ILE A 69 7.00 1.82 -6.53
CA ILE A 69 6.51 1.22 -5.29
C ILE A 69 6.91 2.16 -4.15
N LEU A 70 5.92 2.76 -3.49
CA LEU A 70 6.15 3.79 -2.50
C LEU A 70 5.73 3.31 -1.11
N GLU A 71 6.68 3.22 -0.18
CA GLU A 71 6.34 3.18 1.24
C GLU A 71 5.98 4.59 1.70
N ILE A 72 4.79 4.77 2.30
CA ILE A 72 4.30 6.09 2.68
C ILE A 72 3.90 6.08 4.16
N SER A 73 4.49 6.99 4.94
CA SER A 73 4.11 7.24 6.33
C SER A 73 2.82 8.06 6.41
N SER A 74 2.15 8.03 7.58
CA SER A 74 1.00 8.91 7.83
C SER A 74 1.37 10.39 7.68
N PHE A 75 2.55 10.79 8.13
CA PHE A 75 3.05 12.16 8.04
C PHE A 75 3.19 12.67 6.60
N GLN A 76 3.61 11.80 5.68
CA GLN A 76 3.68 12.14 4.26
C GLN A 76 2.29 12.27 3.63
N LEU A 77 1.30 11.55 4.17
CA LEU A 77 -0.09 11.62 3.72
C LEU A 77 -0.84 12.86 4.27
N ASP A 78 -0.40 13.44 5.38
CA ASP A 78 -1.05 14.63 5.96
C ASP A 78 -1.03 15.83 5.00
N ASP A 79 0.04 15.97 4.21
CA ASP A 79 0.26 17.10 3.32
C ASP A 79 0.15 16.73 1.82
N ILE A 80 -0.62 15.69 1.47
CA ILE A 80 -1.01 15.41 0.07
C ILE A 80 -2.24 16.22 -0.32
N ILE A 81 -2.35 16.55 -1.62
CA ILE A 81 -3.45 17.32 -2.19
C ILE A 81 -4.04 16.58 -3.39
N ASP A 82 -3.23 16.34 -4.43
CA ASP A 82 -3.61 15.72 -5.70
C ASP A 82 -2.98 14.33 -5.87
N PHE A 83 -2.05 13.93 -5.00
CA PHE A 83 -1.42 12.61 -5.03
C PHE A 83 -2.46 11.50 -5.10
N LYS A 84 -2.30 10.64 -6.11
CA LYS A 84 -3.22 9.54 -6.40
C LYS A 84 -2.44 8.28 -6.80
N PRO A 85 -2.32 7.28 -5.93
CA PRO A 85 -1.78 6.00 -6.34
C PRO A 85 -2.81 5.20 -7.16
N ASN A 86 -2.38 4.48 -8.19
CA ASN A 86 -3.22 3.56 -8.96
C ASN A 86 -3.65 2.36 -8.09
N ILE A 87 -2.75 1.92 -7.22
CA ILE A 87 -3.04 0.93 -6.17
C ILE A 87 -2.63 1.53 -4.83
N ALA A 88 -3.58 1.66 -3.92
CA ALA A 88 -3.32 1.91 -2.50
C ALA A 88 -3.38 0.59 -1.73
N LEU A 89 -2.42 0.37 -0.84
CA LEU A 89 -2.41 -0.77 0.06
C LEU A 89 -2.29 -0.30 1.50
N ILE A 90 -3.22 -0.74 2.36
CA ILE A 90 -3.17 -0.48 3.80
C ILE A 90 -3.00 -1.80 4.52
N THR A 91 -1.84 -1.99 5.18
CA THR A 91 -1.49 -3.28 5.79
C THR A 91 -2.27 -3.58 7.06
N ASN A 92 -2.33 -2.64 7.98
CA ASN A 92 -3.04 -2.72 9.25
C ASN A 92 -3.13 -1.36 9.94
N LEU A 93 -3.99 -1.27 10.97
CA LEU A 93 -4.15 -0.09 11.82
C LEU A 93 -3.97 -0.48 13.30
N ILE A 94 -2.84 -0.08 13.87
CA ILE A 94 -2.51 -0.27 15.29
C ILE A 94 -2.04 1.09 15.82
N GLU A 95 -2.34 1.39 17.06
CA GLU A 95 -1.90 2.63 17.69
C GLU A 95 -0.37 2.77 17.60
N ASP A 96 0.06 3.87 17.00
CA ASP A 96 1.45 4.21 16.79
C ASP A 96 1.57 5.73 16.57
N HIS A 97 2.68 6.34 17.01
CA HIS A 97 2.95 7.78 16.84
C HIS A 97 1.82 8.71 17.29
N LEU A 98 1.04 8.32 18.31
CA LEU A 98 -0.14 9.07 18.77
C LEU A 98 0.21 10.46 19.32
N ASP A 99 1.44 10.65 19.83
CA ASP A 99 1.96 11.94 20.27
C ASP A 99 1.83 13.03 19.19
N ARG A 100 1.97 12.65 17.92
CA ARG A 100 1.83 13.56 16.77
C ARG A 100 0.36 13.87 16.42
N TYR A 101 -0.55 13.02 16.82
CA TYR A 101 -2.00 13.14 16.56
C TYR A 101 -2.78 13.54 17.83
N ASN A 102 -2.12 14.27 18.77
CA ASN A 102 -2.72 14.68 20.05
C ASN A 102 -3.33 13.50 20.83
N TYR A 103 -2.72 12.33 20.74
CA TYR A 103 -3.22 11.07 21.30
C TYR A 103 -4.61 10.65 20.80
N ASP A 104 -5.05 11.20 19.65
CA ASP A 104 -6.29 10.81 19.00
C ASP A 104 -6.03 9.79 17.89
N PHE A 105 -6.42 8.55 18.17
CA PHE A 105 -6.24 7.44 17.24
C PHE A 105 -7.11 7.59 15.97
N ALA A 106 -8.26 8.26 16.06
CA ALA A 106 -9.10 8.51 14.90
C ALA A 106 -8.38 9.42 13.88
N SER A 107 -7.73 10.47 14.34
CA SER A 107 -6.90 11.33 13.47
C SER A 107 -5.77 10.59 12.79
N TYR A 108 -5.13 9.62 13.47
CA TYR A 108 -4.11 8.76 12.85
C TYR A 108 -4.68 7.84 11.76
N ILE A 109 -5.86 7.27 11.99
CA ILE A 109 -6.58 6.46 11.01
C ILE A 109 -6.93 7.31 9.79
N ASP A 110 -7.50 8.49 10.01
CA ASP A 110 -7.89 9.42 8.95
C ASP A 110 -6.68 9.83 8.10
N SER A 111 -5.53 10.11 8.73
CA SER A 111 -4.29 10.40 8.03
C SER A 111 -3.90 9.26 7.07
N LYS A 112 -3.94 8.00 7.50
CA LYS A 112 -3.62 6.87 6.61
C LYS A 112 -4.64 6.66 5.50
N LEU A 113 -5.93 6.88 5.77
CA LEU A 113 -6.99 6.78 4.76
C LEU A 113 -6.85 7.83 3.66
N ARG A 114 -6.14 8.94 3.90
CA ARG A 114 -5.85 9.95 2.88
C ARG A 114 -5.18 9.38 1.63
N ILE A 115 -4.46 8.26 1.74
CA ILE A 115 -3.89 7.57 0.56
C ILE A 115 -4.93 7.27 -0.52
N THR A 116 -6.21 7.20 -0.14
CA THR A 116 -7.33 6.89 -1.05
C THR A 116 -8.11 8.12 -1.49
N MET A 117 -7.80 9.33 -0.97
CA MET A 117 -8.68 10.50 -1.10
C MET A 117 -8.95 10.92 -2.54
N ASN A 118 -7.98 10.74 -3.43
CA ASN A 118 -8.06 11.11 -4.84
C ASN A 118 -8.28 9.91 -5.76
N GLN A 119 -8.36 8.69 -5.21
CA GLN A 119 -8.63 7.49 -6.01
C GLN A 119 -10.05 7.51 -6.61
N GLU A 120 -10.15 6.95 -7.81
CA GLU A 120 -11.38 6.82 -8.57
C GLU A 120 -11.74 5.34 -8.78
N ASN A 121 -12.85 5.06 -9.48
CA ASN A 121 -13.35 3.70 -9.68
C ASN A 121 -12.39 2.78 -10.47
N ALA A 122 -11.46 3.35 -11.23
CA ALA A 122 -10.44 2.60 -11.96
C ALA A 122 -9.26 2.18 -11.09
N ASP A 123 -9.09 2.83 -9.94
CA ASP A 123 -8.00 2.57 -8.99
C ASP A 123 -8.41 1.46 -8.01
N ASN A 124 -7.42 0.86 -7.35
CA ASN A 124 -7.66 -0.23 -6.40
C ASN A 124 -7.21 0.14 -5.00
N LEU A 125 -8.00 -0.27 -4.01
CA LEU A 125 -7.64 -0.23 -2.60
C LEU A 125 -7.55 -1.66 -2.06
N LEU A 126 -6.32 -2.09 -1.77
CA LEU A 126 -6.04 -3.38 -1.14
C LEU A 126 -5.98 -3.23 0.37
N TYR A 127 -6.60 -4.15 1.10
CA TYR A 127 -6.62 -4.10 2.56
C TYR A 127 -6.76 -5.47 3.21
N ASN A 128 -6.18 -5.59 4.40
CA ASN A 128 -6.29 -6.79 5.22
C ASN A 128 -7.68 -6.87 5.87
N ILE A 129 -8.49 -7.86 5.46
CA ILE A 129 -9.85 -8.07 5.99
C ILE A 129 -9.85 -8.63 7.43
N ASP A 130 -8.75 -9.25 7.87
CA ASP A 130 -8.59 -9.77 9.22
C ASP A 130 -8.38 -8.66 10.26
N ASP A 131 -7.98 -7.47 9.82
CA ASP A 131 -7.95 -6.27 10.66
C ASP A 131 -9.35 -5.63 10.69
N LYS A 132 -10.07 -5.92 11.77
CA LYS A 132 -11.45 -5.42 11.94
C LYS A 132 -11.53 -3.90 11.92
N LEU A 133 -10.58 -3.24 12.56
CA LEU A 133 -10.54 -1.78 12.63
C LEU A 133 -10.35 -1.17 11.25
N LEU A 134 -9.38 -1.69 10.48
CA LEU A 134 -9.13 -1.28 9.10
C LEU A 134 -10.35 -1.52 8.21
N LYS A 135 -10.95 -2.71 8.30
CA LYS A 135 -12.17 -3.05 7.57
C LYS A 135 -13.31 -2.07 7.85
N ASP A 136 -13.55 -1.76 9.14
CA ASP A 136 -14.61 -0.85 9.55
C ASP A 136 -14.32 0.58 9.08
N ALA A 137 -13.07 1.04 9.15
CA ALA A 137 -12.64 2.35 8.66
C ALA A 137 -12.83 2.48 7.14
N ILE A 138 -12.43 1.46 6.36
CA ILE A 138 -12.60 1.43 4.90
C ILE A 138 -14.08 1.42 4.50
N ASN A 139 -14.92 0.69 5.24
CA ASN A 139 -16.36 0.66 4.96
C ASN A 139 -17.05 2.01 5.21
N LYS A 140 -16.54 2.79 6.16
CA LYS A 140 -17.03 4.15 6.46
C LYS A 140 -16.41 5.21 5.55
N SER A 141 -15.29 4.92 4.89
CA SER A 141 -14.60 5.88 4.03
C SER A 141 -15.41 6.22 2.77
N SER A 142 -15.20 7.43 2.26
CA SER A 142 -15.77 7.90 0.99
C SER A 142 -14.94 7.51 -0.22
N SER A 143 -13.96 6.62 -0.08
CA SER A 143 -13.10 6.17 -1.19
C SER A 143 -13.93 5.59 -2.34
N LYS A 144 -13.64 6.03 -3.56
CA LYS A 144 -14.26 5.53 -4.79
C LYS A 144 -13.53 4.33 -5.39
N ALA A 145 -12.35 3.98 -4.87
CA ALA A 145 -11.54 2.89 -5.37
C ALA A 145 -12.26 1.54 -5.30
N SER A 146 -11.96 0.66 -6.24
CA SER A 146 -12.35 -0.75 -6.19
C SER A 146 -11.68 -1.41 -4.98
N LYS A 147 -12.48 -1.91 -4.03
CA LYS A 147 -11.99 -2.51 -2.78
C LYS A 147 -11.64 -3.97 -3.01
N VAL A 148 -10.39 -4.34 -2.75
CA VAL A 148 -9.86 -5.70 -2.85
C VAL A 148 -9.35 -6.14 -1.49
N SER A 149 -9.96 -7.19 -0.93
CA SER A 149 -9.54 -7.73 0.37
C SER A 149 -8.52 -8.86 0.20
N TYR A 150 -7.66 -9.00 1.19
CA TYR A 150 -6.82 -10.17 1.41
C TYR A 150 -6.79 -10.51 2.91
N GLY A 151 -6.47 -11.76 3.24
CA GLY A 151 -6.37 -12.17 4.66
C GLY A 151 -6.50 -13.67 4.83
N ILE A 152 -6.19 -14.15 6.03
CA ILE A 152 -6.26 -15.58 6.36
C ILE A 152 -7.73 -16.06 6.40
N ASN A 153 -8.67 -15.17 6.73
CA ASN A 153 -10.09 -15.44 6.73
C ASN A 153 -10.78 -15.00 5.42
N ASP A 154 -10.02 -14.64 4.40
CA ASP A 154 -10.51 -14.26 3.08
C ASP A 154 -10.57 -15.48 2.14
N SER A 155 -11.39 -15.42 1.12
CA SER A 155 -11.47 -16.44 0.07
C SER A 155 -10.21 -16.57 -0.78
N SER A 156 -9.24 -15.68 -0.61
CA SER A 156 -7.90 -15.74 -1.18
C SER A 156 -6.95 -16.71 -0.45
N PHE A 157 -7.41 -17.41 0.60
CA PHE A 157 -6.62 -18.38 1.35
C PHE A 157 -7.45 -19.63 1.71
N ASP A 158 -6.91 -20.83 1.46
CA ASP A 158 -7.57 -22.11 1.76
C ASP A 158 -6.99 -22.83 3.00
N GLY A 159 -6.13 -22.17 3.76
CA GLY A 159 -5.42 -22.73 4.92
C GLY A 159 -4.03 -23.30 4.58
N LYS A 160 -3.73 -23.50 3.31
CA LYS A 160 -2.46 -24.01 2.81
C LYS A 160 -1.90 -23.21 1.62
N ASN A 161 -2.78 -22.68 0.77
CA ASN A 161 -2.41 -21.97 -0.43
C ASN A 161 -3.00 -20.56 -0.46
N ILE A 162 -2.23 -19.61 -0.98
CA ILE A 162 -2.72 -18.30 -1.41
C ILE A 162 -3.34 -18.48 -2.79
N LEU A 163 -4.57 -18.02 -2.96
CA LEU A 163 -5.36 -18.18 -4.18
C LEU A 163 -5.52 -16.83 -4.88
N ILE A 164 -4.89 -16.69 -6.05
CA ILE A 164 -5.04 -15.50 -6.89
C ILE A 164 -5.98 -15.85 -8.03
N LYS A 165 -7.15 -15.22 -8.03
CA LYS A 165 -8.18 -15.45 -9.05
C LYS A 165 -8.15 -14.33 -10.07
N ASN A 166 -7.88 -14.64 -11.32
CA ASN A 166 -8.21 -13.77 -12.42
C ASN A 166 -9.30 -14.41 -13.30
N LYS A 167 -9.84 -13.66 -14.27
CA LYS A 167 -10.96 -14.11 -15.11
C LYS A 167 -10.72 -15.45 -15.85
N LYS A 168 -9.48 -15.91 -15.98
CA LYS A 168 -9.12 -17.09 -16.79
C LYS A 168 -8.46 -18.21 -15.99
N LYS A 169 -7.80 -17.91 -14.88
CA LYS A 169 -7.01 -18.89 -14.10
C LYS A 169 -7.05 -18.55 -12.61
N THR A 170 -6.91 -19.59 -11.80
CA THR A 170 -6.55 -19.46 -10.39
C THR A 170 -5.09 -19.89 -10.25
N LEU A 171 -4.23 -19.01 -9.78
CA LEU A 171 -2.89 -19.33 -9.35
C LEU A 171 -2.93 -19.73 -7.88
N MET A 172 -2.27 -20.81 -7.52
CA MET A 172 -2.13 -21.27 -6.14
C MET A 172 -0.66 -21.24 -5.74
N ILE A 173 -0.37 -20.60 -4.61
CA ILE A 173 0.98 -20.51 -4.05
C ILE A 173 0.95 -21.18 -2.67
N ASN A 174 1.70 -22.27 -2.53
CA ASN A 174 1.80 -22.98 -1.26
C ASN A 174 2.60 -22.13 -0.25
N ILE A 175 2.03 -21.89 0.94
CA ILE A 175 2.69 -21.09 1.98
C ILE A 175 3.99 -21.74 2.50
N GLU A 176 4.16 -23.04 2.34
CA GLU A 176 5.42 -23.73 2.70
C GLU A 176 6.59 -23.33 1.79
N GLU A 177 6.31 -22.87 0.57
CA GLU A 177 7.30 -22.39 -0.41
C GLU A 177 7.76 -20.95 -0.13
N LEU A 178 7.01 -20.20 0.70
CA LEU A 178 7.39 -18.84 1.06
C LEU A 178 8.66 -18.85 1.93
N SER A 179 9.65 -18.03 1.56
CA SER A 179 10.89 -17.88 2.33
C SER A 179 10.66 -17.23 3.69
N LEU A 180 9.75 -16.27 3.76
CA LEU A 180 9.38 -15.56 4.98
C LEU A 180 8.31 -16.34 5.74
N LYS A 181 8.63 -16.78 6.96
CA LYS A 181 7.73 -17.57 7.81
C LYS A 181 7.03 -16.71 8.85
N GLY A 182 5.92 -17.23 9.39
CA GLY A 182 5.12 -16.60 10.43
C GLY A 182 3.92 -15.83 9.88
N ARG A 183 2.90 -15.66 10.76
CA ARG A 183 1.60 -15.10 10.38
C ARG A 183 1.69 -13.70 9.76
N HIS A 184 2.52 -12.83 10.33
CA HIS A 184 2.68 -11.47 9.79
C HIS A 184 3.29 -11.47 8.39
N ASN A 185 4.29 -12.33 8.16
CA ASN A 185 4.93 -12.45 6.85
C ASN A 185 4.01 -13.11 5.83
N LEU A 186 3.14 -14.03 6.25
CA LEU A 186 2.10 -14.57 5.39
C LEU A 186 1.15 -13.44 4.91
N LEU A 187 0.70 -12.58 5.82
CA LEU A 187 -0.15 -11.44 5.44
C LEU A 187 0.57 -10.44 4.52
N ASN A 188 1.85 -10.16 4.78
CA ASN A 188 2.65 -9.31 3.89
C ASN A 188 2.81 -9.94 2.50
N ALA A 189 3.03 -11.27 2.43
CA ALA A 189 3.11 -11.99 1.17
C ALA A 189 1.76 -12.00 0.43
N MET A 190 0.65 -12.23 1.13
CA MET A 190 -0.69 -12.14 0.54
C MET A 190 -0.94 -10.76 -0.03
N ALA A 191 -0.61 -9.70 0.71
CA ALA A 191 -0.72 -8.32 0.24
C ALA A 191 0.09 -8.05 -1.03
N ALA A 192 1.30 -8.59 -1.11
CA ALA A 192 2.20 -8.37 -2.24
C ALA A 192 1.81 -9.16 -3.51
N ILE A 193 1.05 -10.24 -3.36
CA ILE A 193 0.71 -11.17 -4.44
C ILE A 193 -0.71 -10.89 -4.99
N THR A 194 -1.60 -10.31 -4.16
CA THR A 194 -2.97 -9.94 -4.55
C THR A 194 -2.99 -8.77 -5.50
#